data_46a9b2da3ba9c354cef4ea743e2c3789
#
_entry.id   46a9b2da3ba9c354cef4ea743e2c3789
#
_cell.length_a   1.000
_cell.length_b   1.000
_cell.length_c   1.000
_cell.angle_alpha   90.00
_cell.angle_beta   90.00
_cell.angle_gamma   90.00
#
_symmetry.space_group_name_H-M   'P 1'
#
loop_
_entity.id
_entity.type
_entity.pdbx_description
1 polymer ?
#
loop_
_entity_poly.entity_id
_entity_poly.type
_entity_poly.pdbx_seq_one_letter_code
_entity_poly.pdbx_strand_id
1 'polypeptide(L)'
;TLNQLEFGNDTLTMERFDLTELVKGVVTSSGILLKQKDITVTYPEESVYVWADEFKVEEVMTNYLSNAINHADFEKHIEVTYEKKEDSVRVCVFNTGNPIPEEDLPNIWDKFYKVDKARTREYGGSGIGLSIVKAIMESHHRECGAKNRENGVEFWFELDRDCANYS
;
A
#
# COMPACT_ATOMS: atom_id res chain seq x y z
N THR A 1 -20.44 8.27 15.70
CA THR A 1 -19.65 8.64 16.83
C THR A 1 -18.20 8.77 16.41
N LEU A 2 -17.44 9.24 17.30
CA LEU A 2 -16.06 9.23 17.06
C LEU A 2 -15.56 7.88 16.81
N ASN A 3 -16.25 6.93 17.32
CA ASN A 3 -15.83 5.59 17.11
C ASN A 3 -15.95 5.14 15.72
N GLN A 4 -16.59 5.92 14.93
CA GLN A 4 -16.61 5.58 13.55
C GLN A 4 -15.27 5.68 12.98
N LEU A 5 -14.40 6.37 13.66
CA LEU A 5 -13.05 6.39 13.23
C LEU A 5 -12.35 5.09 13.50
N GLU A 6 -12.98 4.25 14.25
CA GLU A 6 -12.43 2.95 14.53
C GLU A 6 -12.85 2.04 13.42
N PHE A 7 -11.98 1.86 12.47
CA PHE A 7 -12.32 1.07 11.31
C PHE A 7 -12.75 -0.34 11.64
N GLY A 8 -12.30 -0.86 12.76
CA GLY A 8 -12.70 -2.20 13.15
C GLY A 8 -14.18 -2.37 13.38
N ASN A 9 -14.88 -1.24 13.62
CA ASN A 9 -16.33 -1.31 13.83
C ASN A 9 -17.11 -1.04 12.57
N ASP A 10 -16.46 -0.65 11.50
CA ASP A 10 -17.16 -0.40 10.26
C ASP A 10 -17.51 -1.70 9.58
N THR A 11 -18.65 -1.72 8.94
CA THR A 11 -19.05 -2.86 8.16
C THR A 11 -18.34 -2.76 6.79
N LEU A 12 -17.55 -3.77 6.48
CA LEU A 12 -16.91 -3.83 5.20
C LEU A 12 -17.89 -4.28 4.13
N THR A 13 -17.76 -3.74 2.94
CA THR A 13 -18.54 -4.20 1.80
C THR A 13 -17.64 -5.11 0.98
N MET A 14 -17.64 -6.39 1.33
CA MET A 14 -16.77 -7.37 0.69
C MET A 14 -17.33 -7.78 -0.66
N GLU A 15 -16.47 -7.84 -1.66
CA GLU A 15 -16.88 -8.27 -2.98
C GLU A 15 -15.69 -8.78 -3.76
N ARG A 16 -15.97 -9.47 -4.85
CA ARG A 16 -14.94 -9.98 -5.74
C ARG A 16 -14.60 -8.88 -6.74
N PHE A 17 -13.32 -8.60 -6.90
CA PHE A 17 -12.91 -7.64 -7.92
C PHE A 17 -11.50 -7.97 -8.42
N ASP A 18 -11.14 -7.38 -9.55
CA ASP A 18 -9.82 -7.58 -10.15
C ASP A 18 -8.85 -6.60 -9.52
N LEU A 19 -7.92 -7.15 -8.74
CA LEU A 19 -6.93 -6.34 -8.03
C LEU A 19 -6.06 -5.56 -9.02
N THR A 20 -5.72 -6.16 -10.15
CA THR A 20 -4.85 -5.50 -11.12
C THR A 20 -5.51 -4.27 -11.73
N GLU A 21 -6.82 -4.32 -11.96
CA GLU A 21 -7.52 -3.15 -12.43
C GLU A 21 -7.49 -2.02 -11.40
N LEU A 22 -7.60 -2.38 -10.14
CA LEU A 22 -7.52 -1.40 -9.07
C LEU A 22 -6.12 -0.77 -9.03
N VAL A 23 -5.08 -1.59 -9.09
CA VAL A 23 -3.70 -1.10 -9.09
C VAL A 23 -3.48 -0.17 -10.28
N LYS A 24 -3.94 -0.59 -11.45
CA LYS A 24 -3.79 0.22 -12.66
C LYS A 24 -4.48 1.56 -12.51
N GLY A 25 -5.66 1.58 -11.91
CA GLY A 25 -6.40 2.82 -11.70
C GLY A 25 -5.67 3.78 -10.80
N VAL A 26 -5.07 3.26 -9.72
CA VAL A 26 -4.33 4.10 -8.78
C VAL A 26 -3.08 4.68 -9.46
N VAL A 27 -2.36 3.85 -10.21
CA VAL A 27 -1.16 4.30 -10.92
C VAL A 27 -1.54 5.37 -11.94
N THR A 28 -2.61 5.14 -12.69
CA THR A 28 -3.06 6.09 -13.70
C THR A 28 -3.45 7.43 -13.05
N SER A 29 -4.11 7.38 -11.92
CA SER A 29 -4.52 8.60 -11.21
C SER A 29 -3.32 9.40 -10.73
N SER A 30 -2.19 8.75 -10.51
CA SER A 30 -0.97 9.40 -10.06
C SER A 30 -0.06 9.82 -11.21
N GLY A 31 -0.51 9.64 -12.44
CA GLY A 31 0.34 9.80 -13.62
C GLY A 31 1.00 11.16 -13.75
N ILE A 32 0.27 12.22 -13.47
CA ILE A 32 0.83 13.56 -13.60
C ILE A 32 1.97 13.76 -12.60
N LEU A 33 1.76 13.36 -11.36
CA LEU A 33 2.76 13.51 -10.33
C LEU A 33 3.99 12.65 -10.62
N LEU A 34 3.78 11.44 -11.08
CA LEU A 34 4.87 10.54 -11.45
C LEU A 34 5.72 11.16 -12.55
N LYS A 35 5.05 11.75 -13.55
CA LYS A 35 5.76 12.36 -14.64
C LYS A 35 6.54 13.58 -14.17
N GLN A 36 5.94 14.39 -13.33
CA GLN A 36 6.61 15.58 -12.81
C GLN A 36 7.86 15.23 -12.03
N LYS A 37 7.86 14.10 -11.35
CA LYS A 37 9.01 13.68 -10.54
C LYS A 37 9.93 12.71 -11.27
N ASP A 38 9.64 12.40 -12.52
CA ASP A 38 10.44 11.46 -13.33
C ASP A 38 10.52 10.09 -12.68
N ILE A 39 9.41 9.62 -12.12
CA ILE A 39 9.36 8.31 -11.48
C ILE A 39 8.73 7.31 -12.43
N THR A 40 9.36 6.16 -12.57
CA THR A 40 8.86 5.06 -13.39
C THR A 40 8.18 4.05 -12.48
N VAL A 41 6.97 3.61 -12.85
CA VAL A 41 6.25 2.58 -12.09
C VAL A 41 6.02 1.38 -12.99
N THR A 42 6.31 0.20 -12.46
CA THR A 42 5.95 -1.05 -13.14
C THR A 42 4.98 -1.81 -12.23
N TYR A 43 4.06 -2.55 -12.83
CA TYR A 43 3.10 -3.34 -12.08
C TYR A 43 2.67 -4.53 -12.93
N PRO A 44 2.09 -5.57 -12.28
CA PRO A 44 1.68 -6.76 -13.02
C PRO A 44 0.51 -6.46 -13.93
N GLU A 45 0.42 -7.17 -15.05
CA GLU A 45 -0.68 -6.97 -15.98
C GLU A 45 -1.71 -8.09 -15.92
N GLU A 46 -1.35 -9.21 -15.31
CA GLU A 46 -2.29 -10.32 -15.21
C GLU A 46 -3.39 -10.03 -14.20
N SER A 47 -4.60 -10.50 -14.49
CA SER A 47 -5.71 -10.30 -13.57
C SER A 47 -5.57 -11.22 -12.36
N VAL A 48 -5.82 -10.67 -11.18
CA VAL A 48 -5.87 -11.45 -9.95
C VAL A 48 -7.12 -11.02 -9.22
N TYR A 49 -8.04 -11.97 -9.00
CA TYR A 49 -9.30 -11.66 -8.33
C TYR A 49 -9.17 -11.89 -6.84
N VAL A 50 -9.68 -10.94 -6.08
CA VAL A 50 -9.60 -10.97 -4.62
C VAL A 50 -10.99 -10.76 -4.03
N TRP A 51 -11.11 -11.09 -2.74
CA TRP A 51 -12.33 -10.91 -1.96
C TRP A 51 -12.01 -9.91 -0.87
N ALA A 52 -12.50 -8.69 -1.00
CA ALA A 52 -12.14 -7.61 -0.08
C ALA A 52 -13.11 -6.45 -0.29
N ASP A 53 -12.94 -5.41 0.52
CA ASP A 53 -13.69 -4.16 0.33
C ASP A 53 -12.90 -3.31 -0.64
N GLU A 54 -13.43 -3.15 -1.85
CA GLU A 54 -12.71 -2.50 -2.93
C GLU A 54 -12.32 -1.06 -2.61
N PHE A 55 -13.22 -0.30 -1.99
CA PHE A 55 -12.88 1.09 -1.65
C PHE A 55 -11.78 1.17 -0.61
N LYS A 56 -11.79 0.27 0.36
CA LYS A 56 -10.77 0.25 1.40
C LYS A 56 -9.43 -0.18 0.82
N VAL A 57 -9.42 -1.15 -0.07
CA VAL A 57 -8.20 -1.60 -0.70
C VAL A 57 -7.62 -0.50 -1.59
N GLU A 58 -8.50 0.24 -2.27
CA GLU A 58 -8.04 1.37 -3.05
C GLU A 58 -7.34 2.40 -2.16
N GLU A 59 -7.86 2.62 -0.98
CA GLU A 59 -7.26 3.55 -0.05
C GLU A 59 -5.88 3.07 0.40
N VAL A 60 -5.74 1.77 0.66
CA VAL A 60 -4.44 1.18 1.02
C VAL A 60 -3.44 1.40 -0.11
N MET A 61 -3.86 1.07 -1.34
CA MET A 61 -2.97 1.19 -2.48
C MET A 61 -2.58 2.63 -2.74
N THR A 62 -3.53 3.55 -2.61
CA THR A 62 -3.28 4.97 -2.79
C THR A 62 -2.26 5.47 -1.76
N ASN A 63 -2.42 5.06 -0.51
CA ASN A 63 -1.48 5.46 0.53
C ASN A 63 -0.10 4.90 0.31
N TYR A 64 -0.01 3.64 -0.10
CA TYR A 64 1.30 3.03 -0.36
C TYR A 64 1.98 3.67 -1.57
N LEU A 65 1.22 3.94 -2.64
CA LEU A 65 1.82 4.55 -3.81
C LEU A 65 2.25 5.99 -3.52
N SER A 66 1.43 6.74 -2.81
CA SER A 66 1.76 8.10 -2.42
C SER A 66 3.04 8.14 -1.58
N ASN A 67 3.14 7.21 -0.65
CA ASN A 67 4.31 7.07 0.20
C ASN A 67 5.54 6.75 -0.66
N ALA A 68 5.40 5.82 -1.59
CA ALA A 68 6.50 5.44 -2.46
C ALA A 68 6.94 6.61 -3.33
N ILE A 69 6.00 7.40 -3.84
CA ILE A 69 6.33 8.56 -4.66
C ILE A 69 7.13 9.58 -3.85
N ASN A 70 6.74 9.78 -2.59
CA ASN A 70 7.43 10.74 -1.74
C ASN A 70 8.84 10.28 -1.38
N HIS A 71 9.09 8.98 -1.43
CA HIS A 71 10.38 8.41 -1.04
C HIS A 71 11.26 7.97 -2.17
N ALA A 72 10.70 7.79 -3.36
CA ALA A 72 11.50 7.27 -4.48
C ALA A 72 12.67 8.20 -4.75
N ASP A 73 13.86 7.62 -4.81
CA ASP A 73 15.08 8.36 -5.01
C ASP A 73 16.04 7.49 -5.79
N PHE A 74 17.22 8.03 -6.10
CA PHE A 74 18.25 7.33 -6.86
C PHE A 74 17.74 7.03 -8.26
N GLU A 75 17.37 5.79 -8.53
CA GLU A 75 16.85 5.39 -9.84
C GLU A 75 15.41 5.83 -10.05
N LYS A 76 14.75 6.30 -9.01
CA LYS A 76 13.37 6.78 -9.07
C LYS A 76 12.44 5.76 -9.69
N HIS A 77 12.48 4.56 -9.16
CA HIS A 77 11.69 3.45 -9.67
C HIS A 77 10.79 2.91 -8.58
N ILE A 78 9.53 2.66 -8.93
CA ILE A 78 8.56 2.00 -8.06
C ILE A 78 8.12 0.73 -8.77
N GLU A 79 8.09 -0.36 -8.03
CA GLU A 79 7.68 -1.64 -8.59
C GLU A 79 6.59 -2.25 -7.73
N VAL A 80 5.47 -2.58 -8.34
CA VAL A 80 4.40 -3.31 -7.68
C VAL A 80 4.49 -4.76 -8.12
N THR A 81 4.54 -5.68 -7.15
CA THR A 81 4.60 -7.10 -7.47
C THR A 81 3.60 -7.85 -6.61
N TYR A 82 3.28 -9.06 -7.04
CA TYR A 82 2.38 -9.94 -6.28
C TYR A 82 3.13 -11.20 -5.89
N GLU A 83 2.90 -11.65 -4.65
CA GLU A 83 3.30 -12.98 -4.24
C GLU A 83 2.01 -13.77 -4.09
N LYS A 84 1.70 -14.60 -5.05
CA LYS A 84 0.44 -15.35 -5.06
C LYS A 84 0.61 -16.66 -4.32
N LYS A 85 -0.28 -16.90 -3.38
CA LYS A 85 -0.37 -18.18 -2.69
C LYS A 85 -1.69 -18.82 -3.08
N GLU A 86 -1.97 -19.97 -2.54
CA GLU A 86 -3.16 -20.69 -2.95
C GLU A 86 -4.43 -19.89 -2.68
N ASP A 87 -4.56 -19.35 -1.47
CA ASP A 87 -5.78 -18.65 -1.08
C ASP A 87 -5.55 -17.19 -0.68
N SER A 88 -4.37 -16.67 -0.93
CA SER A 88 -4.08 -15.28 -0.60
C SER A 88 -3.10 -14.71 -1.60
N VAL A 89 -2.98 -13.40 -1.60
CA VAL A 89 -2.00 -12.70 -2.42
C VAL A 89 -1.40 -11.58 -1.59
N ARG A 90 -0.08 -11.47 -1.64
CA ARG A 90 0.62 -10.35 -1.02
C ARG A 90 0.97 -9.35 -2.11
N VAL A 91 0.54 -8.12 -1.93
CA VAL A 91 0.86 -7.03 -2.85
C VAL A 91 2.04 -6.28 -2.26
N CYS A 92 3.10 -6.14 -3.04
CA CYS A 92 4.31 -5.47 -2.59
C CYS A 92 4.52 -4.22 -3.41
N VAL A 93 4.77 -3.11 -2.74
CA VAL A 93 5.06 -1.83 -3.38
C VAL A 93 6.46 -1.44 -2.96
N PHE A 94 7.39 -1.55 -3.88
CA PHE A 94 8.80 -1.26 -3.64
C PHE A 94 9.17 0.07 -4.27
N ASN A 95 9.94 0.88 -3.56
CA ASN A 95 10.53 2.07 -4.17
C ASN A 95 12.02 2.10 -3.89
N THR A 96 12.78 2.54 -4.91
CA THR A 96 14.19 2.81 -4.70
C THR A 96 14.32 4.03 -3.79
N GLY A 97 15.34 4.03 -2.95
CA GLY A 97 15.56 5.14 -2.03
C GLY A 97 16.30 4.70 -0.79
N ASN A 98 16.33 5.59 0.18
CA ASN A 98 17.01 5.32 1.43
C ASN A 98 16.20 4.39 2.31
N PRO A 99 16.87 3.53 3.08
CA PRO A 99 16.14 2.62 3.95
C PRO A 99 15.52 3.37 5.14
N ILE A 100 14.51 2.75 5.72
CA ILE A 100 13.95 3.25 6.97
C ILE A 100 14.84 2.73 8.09
N PRO A 101 15.26 3.57 9.04
CA PRO A 101 16.05 3.06 10.16
C PRO A 101 15.33 1.91 10.84
N GLU A 102 16.08 0.87 11.17
CA GLU A 102 15.48 -0.34 11.74
C GLU A 102 14.68 -0.05 13.00
N GLU A 103 15.16 0.88 13.80
CA GLU A 103 14.47 1.19 15.05
C GLU A 103 13.14 1.89 14.80
N ASP A 104 12.94 2.47 13.62
CA ASP A 104 11.69 3.16 13.30
C ASP A 104 10.65 2.25 12.67
N LEU A 105 11.08 1.13 12.09
CA LEU A 105 10.16 0.24 11.37
C LEU A 105 8.92 -0.15 12.15
N PRO A 106 9.01 -0.53 13.42
CA PRO A 106 7.79 -0.91 14.13
C PRO A 106 6.89 0.26 14.47
N ASN A 107 7.40 1.49 14.36
CA ASN A 107 6.66 2.67 14.78
C ASN A 107 6.03 3.46 13.64
N ILE A 108 6.38 3.17 12.40
CA ILE A 108 5.90 3.97 11.27
C ILE A 108 4.38 3.85 11.08
N TRP A 109 3.75 2.86 11.71
CA TRP A 109 2.32 2.64 11.60
C TRP A 109 1.53 3.45 12.62
N ASP A 110 2.23 4.07 13.57
CA ASP A 110 1.57 4.85 14.61
C ASP A 110 1.15 6.19 14.02
N LYS A 111 -0.02 6.65 14.46
CA LYS A 111 -0.57 7.90 13.98
C LYS A 111 0.38 9.04 14.30
N PHE A 112 0.66 9.87 13.31
CA PHE A 112 1.53 11.04 13.45
C PHE A 112 3.01 10.72 13.74
N TYR A 113 3.41 9.46 13.64
CA TYR A 113 4.82 9.13 13.81
C TYR A 113 5.62 9.63 12.62
N LYS A 114 6.77 10.24 12.90
CA LYS A 114 7.67 10.73 11.85
C LYS A 114 9.04 10.12 12.07
N VAL A 115 9.62 9.60 11.01
CA VAL A 115 10.93 8.97 11.08
C VAL A 115 12.00 9.99 11.41
N ASP A 116 11.93 11.17 10.78
CA ASP A 116 12.93 12.23 10.98
C ASP A 116 12.18 13.54 10.92
N LYS A 117 12.26 14.32 12.01
CA LYS A 117 11.51 15.56 12.06
C LYS A 117 11.87 16.53 10.95
N ALA A 118 13.12 16.53 10.51
CA ALA A 118 13.55 17.39 9.43
C ALA A 118 13.04 16.91 8.08
N ARG A 119 12.56 15.68 8.01
CA ARG A 119 12.09 15.07 6.77
C ARG A 119 10.67 14.57 6.89
N THR A 120 9.89 15.23 7.73
CA THR A 120 8.54 14.73 8.06
C THR A 120 7.62 14.62 6.86
N ARG A 121 7.90 15.36 5.80
CA ARG A 121 7.02 15.32 4.64
C ARG A 121 7.21 14.11 3.77
N GLU A 122 8.27 13.34 4.04
CA GLU A 122 8.60 12.22 3.16
C GLU A 122 7.78 10.99 3.43
N TYR A 123 7.15 10.89 4.60
CA TYR A 123 6.38 9.70 4.92
C TYR A 123 4.92 10.05 5.20
N GLY A 124 4.12 10.03 4.14
CA GLY A 124 2.69 10.19 4.31
C GLY A 124 2.21 11.58 4.63
N GLY A 125 3.04 12.60 4.43
CA GLY A 125 2.63 13.95 4.68
C GLY A 125 2.15 14.21 6.09
N SER A 126 0.88 13.93 6.36
CA SER A 126 0.30 14.19 7.67
C SER A 126 0.74 13.20 8.73
N GLY A 127 1.34 12.08 8.34
CA GLY A 127 1.74 11.06 9.29
C GLY A 127 0.62 10.13 9.69
N ILE A 128 -0.50 10.13 8.99
CA ILE A 128 -1.61 9.24 9.31
C ILE A 128 -1.88 8.20 8.24
N GLY A 129 -1.25 8.31 7.06
CA GLY A 129 -1.56 7.40 5.97
C GLY A 129 -1.30 5.93 6.30
N LEU A 130 -0.18 5.65 6.96
CA LEU A 130 0.14 4.26 7.28
C LEU A 130 -0.71 3.73 8.42
N SER A 131 -1.14 4.58 9.35
CA SER A 131 -2.04 4.11 10.40
C SER A 131 -3.40 3.76 9.82
N ILE A 132 -3.83 4.45 8.77
CA ILE A 132 -5.06 4.12 8.08
C ILE A 132 -4.94 2.75 7.41
N VAL A 133 -3.79 2.50 6.76
CA VAL A 133 -3.55 1.21 6.13
C VAL A 133 -3.65 0.09 7.15
N LYS A 134 -2.99 0.27 8.29
CA LYS A 134 -3.00 -0.77 9.32
C LYS A 134 -4.42 -1.03 9.80
N ALA A 135 -5.21 0.02 10.04
CA ALA A 135 -6.58 -0.14 10.51
C ALA A 135 -7.43 -0.89 9.47
N ILE A 136 -7.27 -0.56 8.20
CA ILE A 136 -8.02 -1.24 7.14
C ILE A 136 -7.66 -2.71 7.10
N MET A 137 -6.36 -3.02 7.18
CA MET A 137 -5.94 -4.41 7.10
C MET A 137 -6.38 -5.21 8.32
N GLU A 138 -6.38 -4.59 9.50
CA GLU A 138 -6.90 -5.25 10.68
C GLU A 138 -8.38 -5.55 10.54
N SER A 139 -9.15 -4.65 9.94
CA SER A 139 -10.58 -4.90 9.76
C SER A 139 -10.82 -6.03 8.76
N HIS A 140 -9.87 -6.29 7.87
CA HIS A 140 -9.95 -7.42 6.94
C HIS A 140 -9.38 -8.70 7.56
N HIS A 141 -8.84 -8.62 8.78
CA HIS A 141 -8.17 -9.75 9.43
C HIS A 141 -7.00 -10.25 8.58
N ARG A 142 -6.31 -9.32 7.94
CA ARG A 142 -5.13 -9.62 7.14
C ARG A 142 -3.98 -8.72 7.59
N GLU A 143 -2.80 -9.00 7.12
CA GLU A 143 -1.60 -8.34 7.60
C GLU A 143 -1.02 -7.38 6.57
N CYS A 144 -0.22 -6.46 7.05
CA CYS A 144 0.58 -5.57 6.23
C CYS A 144 1.92 -5.38 6.93
N GLY A 145 2.87 -4.83 6.20
CA GLY A 145 4.17 -4.62 6.78
C GLY A 145 5.07 -3.82 5.87
N ALA A 146 6.30 -3.64 6.34
CA ALA A 146 7.32 -2.93 5.59
C ALA A 146 8.66 -3.55 5.91
N LYS A 147 9.57 -3.51 4.93
CA LYS A 147 10.92 -3.99 5.16
C LYS A 147 11.87 -3.28 4.22
N ASN A 148 13.11 -3.15 4.67
CA ASN A 148 14.14 -2.60 3.82
C ASN A 148 14.61 -3.65 2.84
N ARG A 149 14.92 -3.19 1.63
CA ARG A 149 15.52 -4.03 0.60
C ARG A 149 16.86 -3.42 0.25
N GLU A 150 17.60 -4.09 -0.61
CA GLU A 150 18.95 -3.65 -0.93
C GLU A 150 19.00 -2.21 -1.40
N ASN A 151 18.11 -1.82 -2.25
CA ASN A 151 18.15 -0.49 -2.87
C ASN A 151 16.94 0.36 -2.51
N GLY A 152 16.21 0.00 -1.47
CA GLY A 152 15.02 0.77 -1.14
C GLY A 152 14.17 0.11 -0.08
N VAL A 153 12.89 0.41 -0.12
CA VAL A 153 11.95 -0.02 0.89
C VAL A 153 10.76 -0.67 0.22
N GLU A 154 10.27 -1.74 0.80
CA GLU A 154 9.08 -2.43 0.32
C GLU A 154 7.99 -2.36 1.37
N PHE A 155 6.79 -1.93 0.94
CA PHE A 155 5.60 -1.99 1.77
C PHE A 155 4.69 -3.06 1.17
N TRP A 156 4.01 -3.83 2.02
CA TRP A 156 3.17 -4.92 1.51
C TRP A 156 1.87 -5.03 2.30
N PHE A 157 0.87 -5.63 1.68
CA PHE A 157 -0.37 -5.99 2.35
C PHE A 157 -0.91 -7.27 1.72
N GLU A 158 -1.75 -7.98 2.46
CA GLU A 158 -2.28 -9.27 2.01
C GLU A 158 -3.78 -9.25 1.91
N LEU A 159 -4.29 -9.95 0.91
CA LEU A 159 -5.74 -10.09 0.71
C LEU A 159 -6.06 -11.55 0.42
N ASP A 160 -7.31 -11.92 0.69
CA ASP A 160 -7.80 -13.23 0.29
C ASP A 160 -7.98 -13.25 -1.22
N ARG A 161 -7.55 -14.33 -1.84
CA ARG A 161 -7.82 -14.52 -3.26
C ARG A 161 -9.21 -15.10 -3.42
N ASP A 162 -9.89 -14.69 -4.46
CA ASP A 162 -11.14 -15.32 -4.83
C ASP A 162 -10.84 -16.26 -5.99
N CYS A 163 -10.54 -17.50 -5.64
CA CYS A 163 -10.18 -18.52 -6.62
C CYS A 163 -11.36 -19.33 -7.08
N ALA A 164 -12.57 -18.95 -6.65
CA ALA A 164 -13.74 -19.69 -7.05
C ALA A 164 -13.91 -19.63 -8.57
N ASN A 165 -14.39 -20.72 -9.13
CA ASN A 165 -14.60 -20.78 -10.56
C ASN A 165 -16.00 -20.26 -10.87
N TYR A 166 -16.04 -19.04 -11.38
CA TYR A 166 -17.32 -18.42 -11.71
C TYR A 166 -17.60 -18.55 -13.21
N SER A 167 -17.28 -19.67 -13.74
CA SER A 167 -17.47 -19.89 -15.16
C SER A 167 -18.91 -19.72 -15.61
#